data_edcc3d1c66b080dab43f32d71a9f8b87
#
_entry.id   edcc3d1c66b080dab43f32d71a9f8b87
#
_cell.length_a   1.000
_cell.length_b   1.000
_cell.length_c   1.000
_cell.angle_alpha   90.00
_cell.angle_beta   90.00
_cell.angle_gamma   90.00
#
_symmetry.space_group_name_H-M   'P 1'
#
loop_
_entity.id
_entity.type
_entity.pdbx_description
1 polymer ?
#
loop_
_entity_poly.entity_id
_entity_poly.type
_entity_poly.pdbx_seq_one_letter_code
_entity_poly.pdbx_strand_id
1 'polypeptide(L)'
;MIIEAIRDFIKLCPHLDKFTPLNVDYLDKDAVNYSIQATPCVPVIKKYVDGSTMRQFTFLFASREVYGPDEILNIENSGFYEKFANWIEEQSKNKNLPILENGNESIELQVLTPGYVFQTDIDRGQYQIQLKLMYFSPKWYYNVSIEGC
;
A
#
# COMPACT_ATOMS: atom_id res chain seq x y z
N MET A 1 -1.59 6.62 13.13
CA MET A 1 -0.40 6.24 12.33
C MET A 1 -0.78 6.05 10.87
N ILE A 2 0.05 6.51 9.97
CA ILE A 2 -0.28 6.45 8.53
C ILE A 2 -0.42 5.01 8.04
N ILE A 3 0.49 4.13 8.42
CA ILE A 3 0.45 2.75 7.96
C ILE A 3 -0.78 2.00 8.46
N GLU A 4 -1.27 2.30 9.64
CA GLU A 4 -2.52 1.74 10.15
C GLU A 4 -3.72 2.21 9.35
N ALA A 5 -3.75 3.50 8.98
CA ALA A 5 -4.82 4.05 8.15
C ALA A 5 -4.84 3.40 6.77
N ILE A 6 -3.67 3.16 6.19
CA ILE A 6 -3.54 2.45 4.91
C ILE A 6 -4.02 1.01 5.04
N ARG A 7 -3.64 0.32 6.11
CA ARG A 7 -4.10 -1.05 6.36
C ARG A 7 -5.62 -1.12 6.44
N ASP A 8 -6.22 -0.23 7.21
CA ASP A 8 -7.68 -0.21 7.37
C ASP A 8 -8.39 0.09 6.07
N PHE A 9 -7.81 0.97 5.25
CA PHE A 9 -8.32 1.27 3.92
C PHE A 9 -8.23 0.05 2.98
N ILE A 10 -7.09 -0.64 2.95
CA ILE A 10 -6.87 -1.78 2.06
C ILE A 10 -7.77 -2.96 2.43
N LYS A 11 -8.11 -3.11 3.71
CA LYS A 11 -9.07 -4.13 4.16
C LYS A 11 -10.45 -4.01 3.51
N LEU A 12 -10.78 -2.83 2.97
CA LEU A 12 -12.04 -2.61 2.27
C LEU A 12 -12.05 -3.17 0.84
N CYS A 13 -10.88 -3.58 0.33
CA CYS A 13 -10.78 -4.12 -1.02
C CYS A 13 -11.55 -5.43 -1.17
N PRO A 14 -12.53 -5.51 -2.10
CA PRO A 14 -13.34 -6.71 -2.27
C PRO A 14 -12.59 -7.88 -2.89
N HIS A 15 -11.41 -7.62 -3.44
CA HIS A 15 -10.59 -8.65 -4.11
C HIS A 15 -9.68 -9.41 -3.14
N LEU A 16 -9.54 -8.92 -1.89
CA LEU A 16 -8.78 -9.60 -0.86
C LEU A 16 -9.57 -10.76 -0.27
N ASP A 17 -8.87 -11.84 0.04
CA ASP A 17 -9.46 -12.95 0.80
C ASP A 17 -9.74 -12.49 2.23
N LYS A 18 -11.00 -12.55 2.64
CA LYS A 18 -11.45 -12.10 3.96
C LYS A 18 -10.83 -12.87 5.13
N PHE A 19 -10.43 -14.11 4.89
CA PHE A 19 -9.89 -15.00 5.92
C PHE A 19 -8.36 -14.98 5.95
N THR A 20 -7.72 -14.31 5.00
CA THR A 20 -6.26 -14.19 4.94
C THR A 20 -5.81 -12.98 5.74
N PRO A 21 -4.88 -13.14 6.69
CA PRO A 21 -4.41 -12.01 7.51
C PRO A 21 -3.71 -10.95 6.67
N LEU A 22 -3.94 -9.68 7.02
CA LEU A 22 -3.21 -8.53 6.49
C LEU A 22 -2.33 -7.97 7.60
N ASN A 23 -1.03 -8.17 7.49
CA ASN A 23 -0.04 -7.79 8.49
C ASN A 23 0.65 -6.48 8.12
N VAL A 24 1.31 -5.87 9.11
CA VAL A 24 2.17 -4.71 8.90
C VAL A 24 3.61 -5.15 9.15
N ASP A 25 4.47 -4.91 8.16
CA ASP A 25 5.91 -5.22 8.19
C ASP A 25 6.23 -6.70 8.47
N TYR A 26 5.28 -7.60 8.20
CA TYR A 26 5.45 -9.03 8.44
C TYR A 26 4.75 -9.84 7.36
N LEU A 27 5.46 -10.80 6.80
CA LEU A 27 4.92 -11.76 5.82
C LEU A 27 5.32 -13.16 6.24
N ASP A 28 4.32 -13.98 6.60
CA ASP A 28 4.54 -15.35 7.04
C ASP A 28 5.05 -16.20 5.86
N LYS A 29 6.09 -16.99 6.09
CA LYS A 29 6.72 -17.83 5.06
C LYS A 29 5.89 -19.04 4.67
N ASP A 30 5.12 -19.57 5.61
CA ASP A 30 4.49 -20.89 5.47
C ASP A 30 3.02 -20.85 5.11
N ALA A 31 2.43 -19.66 5.06
CA ALA A 31 1.00 -19.50 4.80
C ALA A 31 0.75 -18.46 3.71
N VAL A 32 -0.38 -18.58 3.03
CA VAL A 32 -0.90 -17.52 2.17
C VAL A 32 -1.31 -16.36 3.07
N ASN A 33 -0.72 -15.20 2.86
CA ASN A 33 -1.01 -14.02 3.68
C ASN A 33 -0.63 -12.74 2.94
N TYR A 34 -1.05 -11.60 3.51
CA TYR A 34 -0.78 -10.27 2.98
C TYR A 34 0.04 -9.45 3.96
N SER A 35 0.78 -8.49 3.44
CA SER A 35 1.53 -7.54 4.26
C SER A 35 1.59 -6.17 3.60
N ILE A 36 1.58 -5.12 4.42
CA ILE A 36 1.89 -3.76 4.00
C ILE A 36 3.22 -3.40 4.64
N GLN A 37 4.15 -2.93 3.82
CA GLN A 37 5.51 -2.59 4.28
C GLN A 37 5.87 -1.19 3.82
N ALA A 38 6.30 -0.34 4.75
CA ALA A 38 6.78 1.00 4.43
C ALA A 38 8.10 0.90 3.66
N THR A 39 8.27 1.76 2.66
CA THR A 39 9.51 1.85 1.89
C THR A 39 10.12 3.24 2.06
N PRO A 40 11.46 3.38 1.97
CA PRO A 40 12.10 4.67 2.12
C PRO A 40 11.72 5.66 1.02
N CYS A 41 11.51 6.91 1.39
CA CYS A 41 11.32 8.00 0.45
C CYS A 41 11.60 9.34 1.14
N VAL A 42 11.68 10.41 0.37
CA VAL A 42 11.76 11.78 0.91
C VAL A 42 10.35 12.18 1.34
N PRO A 43 10.10 12.40 2.66
CA PRO A 43 8.73 12.58 3.15
C PRO A 43 8.06 13.88 2.72
N VAL A 44 8.79 14.97 2.60
CA VAL A 44 8.24 16.28 2.25
C VAL A 44 8.49 16.56 0.77
N ILE A 45 7.39 16.66 -0.01
CA ILE A 45 7.47 16.97 -1.44
C ILE A 45 7.53 18.48 -1.66
N LYS A 46 6.73 19.24 -0.91
CA LYS A 46 6.60 20.67 -1.08
C LYS A 46 6.26 21.35 0.24
N LYS A 47 6.90 22.49 0.49
CA LYS A 47 6.59 23.36 1.63
C LYS A 47 5.87 24.61 1.12
N TYR A 48 4.82 25.00 1.82
CA TYR A 48 4.08 26.22 1.51
C TYR A 48 4.49 27.36 2.43
N VAL A 49 4.19 28.58 1.99
CA VAL A 49 4.58 29.80 2.70
C VAL A 49 3.99 29.87 4.11
N ASP A 50 2.80 29.32 4.31
CA ASP A 50 2.10 29.29 5.59
C ASP A 50 2.63 28.25 6.58
N GLY A 51 3.61 27.45 6.18
CA GLY A 51 4.18 26.39 7.00
C GLY A 51 3.54 25.02 6.81
N SER A 52 2.47 24.92 6.03
CA SER A 52 1.91 23.62 5.66
C SER A 52 2.81 22.90 4.65
N THR A 53 2.62 21.61 4.50
CA THR A 53 3.46 20.79 3.63
C THR A 53 2.62 19.80 2.84
N MET A 54 3.06 19.49 1.63
CA MET A 54 2.62 18.32 0.87
C MET A 54 3.62 17.21 1.12
N ARG A 55 3.14 16.05 1.53
CA ARG A 55 3.97 14.90 1.93
C ARG A 55 3.62 13.66 1.15
N GLN A 56 4.51 12.68 1.22
CA GLN A 56 4.26 11.37 0.63
C GLN A 56 4.66 10.26 1.59
N PHE A 57 4.00 9.12 1.43
CA PHE A 57 4.31 7.89 2.12
C PHE A 57 4.35 6.79 1.07
N THR A 58 5.50 6.18 0.87
CA THR A 58 5.64 5.07 -0.06
C THR A 58 5.60 3.75 0.69
N PHE A 59 4.93 2.78 0.11
CA PHE A 59 4.76 1.46 0.71
C PHE A 59 4.59 0.41 -0.39
N LEU A 60 4.75 -0.84 0.00
CA LEU A 60 4.39 -1.94 -0.86
C LEU A 60 3.30 -2.78 -0.20
N PHE A 61 2.45 -3.35 -1.04
CA PHE A 61 1.53 -4.40 -0.66
C PHE A 61 2.12 -5.70 -1.19
N ALA A 62 2.32 -6.66 -0.31
CA ALA A 62 2.90 -7.95 -0.65
C ALA A 62 1.93 -9.07 -0.30
N SER A 63 1.97 -10.13 -1.06
CA SER A 63 1.26 -11.36 -0.74
C SER A 63 2.18 -12.55 -0.92
N ARG A 64 1.95 -13.57 -0.12
CA ARG A 64 2.59 -14.86 -0.29
C ARG A 64 1.56 -15.82 -0.83
N GLU A 65 1.83 -16.30 -2.03
CA GLU A 65 0.88 -17.12 -2.78
C GLU A 65 1.50 -18.47 -3.09
N VAL A 66 0.64 -19.44 -3.40
CA VAL A 66 1.09 -20.72 -3.94
C VAL A 66 1.72 -20.45 -5.31
N TYR A 67 2.91 -20.95 -5.52
CA TYR A 67 3.71 -20.73 -6.73
C TYR A 67 4.35 -22.04 -7.19
N GLY A 68 4.45 -22.19 -8.50
CA GLY A 68 5.07 -23.39 -9.08
C GLY A 68 5.01 -23.31 -10.60
N PRO A 69 5.25 -24.45 -11.29
CA PRO A 69 5.22 -24.48 -12.75
C PRO A 69 3.80 -24.41 -13.35
N ASP A 70 2.76 -24.35 -12.52
CA ASP A 70 1.38 -24.23 -12.99
C ASP A 70 1.13 -22.82 -13.54
N GLU A 71 1.04 -22.74 -14.86
CA GLU A 71 0.82 -21.50 -15.59
C GLU A 71 -0.51 -20.84 -15.23
N ILE A 72 -1.57 -21.63 -15.04
CA ILE A 72 -2.91 -21.11 -14.71
C ILE A 72 -2.89 -20.42 -13.36
N LEU A 73 -2.26 -21.03 -12.35
CA LEU A 73 -2.14 -20.44 -11.02
C LEU A 73 -1.35 -19.13 -11.05
N ASN A 74 -0.27 -19.09 -11.81
CA ASN A 74 0.55 -17.88 -11.94
C ASN A 74 -0.20 -16.76 -12.65
N ILE A 75 -1.04 -17.08 -13.62
CA ILE A 75 -1.92 -16.11 -14.29
C ILE A 75 -2.96 -15.57 -13.31
N GLU A 76 -3.56 -16.42 -12.49
CA GLU A 76 -4.52 -16.00 -11.47
C GLU A 76 -3.90 -15.05 -10.45
N ASN A 77 -2.69 -15.34 -9.99
CA ASN A 77 -1.96 -14.48 -9.08
C ASN A 77 -1.70 -13.09 -9.69
N SER A 78 -1.27 -13.05 -10.95
CA SER A 78 -1.07 -11.80 -11.68
C SER A 78 -2.38 -11.05 -11.90
N GLY A 79 -3.46 -11.76 -12.20
CA GLY A 79 -4.80 -11.19 -12.37
C GLY A 79 -5.33 -10.53 -11.09
N PHE A 80 -5.03 -11.10 -9.92
CA PHE A 80 -5.36 -10.47 -8.65
C PHE A 80 -4.72 -9.08 -8.53
N TYR A 81 -3.44 -8.96 -8.85
CA TYR A 81 -2.72 -7.68 -8.75
C TYR A 81 -3.23 -6.64 -9.73
N GLU A 82 -3.64 -7.05 -10.91
CA GLU A 82 -4.28 -6.15 -11.89
C GLU A 82 -5.60 -5.60 -11.32
N LYS A 83 -6.43 -6.44 -10.76
CA LYS A 83 -7.69 -6.02 -10.11
C LYS A 83 -7.44 -5.12 -8.91
N PHE A 84 -6.43 -5.44 -8.11
CA PHE A 84 -6.05 -4.62 -6.97
C PHE A 84 -5.61 -3.22 -7.40
N ALA A 85 -4.73 -3.14 -8.41
CA ALA A 85 -4.27 -1.87 -8.95
C ALA A 85 -5.44 -1.03 -9.49
N ASN A 86 -6.34 -1.64 -10.23
CA ASN A 86 -7.53 -0.96 -10.76
C ASN A 86 -8.43 -0.45 -9.64
N TRP A 87 -8.61 -1.23 -8.57
CA TRP A 87 -9.38 -0.81 -7.41
C TRP A 87 -8.75 0.41 -6.73
N ILE A 88 -7.43 0.40 -6.54
CA ILE A 88 -6.70 1.54 -5.95
C ILE A 88 -6.90 2.80 -6.79
N GLU A 89 -6.73 2.71 -8.09
CA GLU A 89 -6.90 3.86 -8.99
C GLU A 89 -8.33 4.39 -8.99
N GLU A 90 -9.32 3.51 -8.97
CA GLU A 90 -10.73 3.89 -8.89
C GLU A 90 -11.04 4.60 -7.58
N GLN A 91 -10.57 4.07 -6.44
CA GLN A 91 -10.78 4.71 -5.14
C GLN A 91 -10.13 6.10 -5.10
N SER A 92 -8.93 6.25 -5.63
CA SER A 92 -8.25 7.54 -5.71
C SER A 92 -9.01 8.53 -6.58
N LYS A 93 -9.52 8.10 -7.72
CA LYS A 93 -10.32 8.92 -8.62
C LYS A 93 -11.60 9.41 -7.96
N ASN A 94 -12.25 8.58 -7.18
CA ASN A 94 -13.49 8.89 -6.48
C ASN A 94 -13.28 9.58 -5.13
N LYS A 95 -12.02 9.86 -4.76
CA LYS A 95 -11.63 10.47 -3.48
C LYS A 95 -12.03 9.65 -2.25
N ASN A 96 -12.16 8.35 -2.41
CA ASN A 96 -12.31 7.41 -1.31
C ASN A 96 -10.92 6.98 -0.85
N LEU A 97 -10.30 7.77 0.02
CA LEU A 97 -8.90 7.64 0.40
C LEU A 97 -8.76 7.29 1.88
N PRO A 98 -7.57 6.80 2.32
CA PRO A 98 -7.35 6.54 3.74
C PRO A 98 -7.62 7.77 4.59
N ILE A 99 -8.23 7.56 5.76
CA ILE A 99 -8.52 8.63 6.73
C ILE A 99 -7.34 8.76 7.65
N LEU A 100 -6.68 9.91 7.60
CA LEU A 100 -5.49 10.20 8.38
C LEU A 100 -5.81 10.97 9.65
N GLU A 101 -4.88 10.91 10.63
CA GLU A 101 -4.98 11.61 11.89
C GLU A 101 -4.33 12.99 11.82
N ASN A 102 -4.48 13.77 12.89
CA ASN A 102 -3.77 15.03 13.12
C ASN A 102 -4.07 16.12 12.07
N GLY A 103 -5.27 16.09 11.50
CA GLY A 103 -5.65 17.04 10.47
C GLY A 103 -5.01 16.82 9.11
N ASN A 104 -4.24 15.76 8.94
CA ASN A 104 -3.68 15.38 7.65
C ASN A 104 -4.80 14.95 6.70
N GLU A 105 -4.66 15.31 5.44
CA GLU A 105 -5.66 15.03 4.41
C GLU A 105 -5.03 14.23 3.28
N SER A 106 -5.59 13.05 3.01
CA SER A 106 -5.18 12.24 1.86
C SER A 106 -5.58 12.95 0.56
N ILE A 107 -4.65 13.07 -0.37
CA ILE A 107 -4.86 13.76 -1.64
C ILE A 107 -4.97 12.78 -2.79
N GLU A 108 -4.04 11.83 -2.87
CA GLU A 108 -3.99 10.87 -3.97
C GLU A 108 -3.28 9.60 -3.55
N LEU A 109 -3.76 8.49 -4.05
CA LEU A 109 -3.11 7.19 -3.91
C LEU A 109 -2.71 6.71 -5.31
N GLN A 110 -1.42 6.46 -5.52
CA GLN A 110 -0.87 6.10 -6.83
C GLN A 110 -0.26 4.70 -6.79
N VAL A 111 -0.48 3.98 -7.88
CA VAL A 111 0.23 2.73 -8.15
C VAL A 111 1.52 3.08 -8.88
N LEU A 112 2.65 2.73 -8.30
CA LEU A 112 3.97 3.06 -8.86
C LEU A 112 4.49 2.00 -9.82
N THR A 113 4.17 0.73 -9.55
CA THR A 113 4.59 -0.40 -10.39
C THR A 113 3.42 -1.34 -10.59
N PRO A 114 3.39 -2.13 -11.68
CA PRO A 114 2.50 -3.27 -11.72
C PRO A 114 2.88 -4.29 -10.65
N GLY A 115 1.99 -5.22 -10.35
CA GLY A 115 2.32 -6.35 -9.48
C GLY A 115 3.40 -7.22 -10.12
N TYR A 116 4.35 -7.67 -9.34
CA TYR A 116 5.46 -8.50 -9.84
C TYR A 116 5.87 -9.53 -8.81
N VAL A 117 6.51 -10.59 -9.30
CA VAL A 117 7.12 -11.60 -8.43
C VAL A 117 8.44 -11.05 -7.91
N PHE A 118 8.54 -10.94 -6.59
CA PHE A 118 9.75 -10.45 -5.93
C PHE A 118 10.71 -11.59 -5.58
N GLN A 119 10.16 -12.69 -5.03
CA GLN A 119 10.95 -13.81 -4.55
C GLN A 119 10.12 -15.08 -4.67
N THR A 120 10.76 -16.20 -5.02
CA THR A 120 10.11 -17.50 -5.08
C THR A 120 10.84 -18.50 -4.20
N ASP A 121 10.07 -19.43 -3.65
CA ASP A 121 10.55 -20.62 -2.97
C ASP A 121 9.96 -21.85 -3.69
N ILE A 122 10.14 -23.05 -3.15
CA ILE A 122 9.74 -24.29 -3.84
C ILE A 122 8.26 -24.28 -4.26
N ASP A 123 7.35 -23.87 -3.36
CA ASP A 123 5.90 -23.89 -3.59
C ASP A 123 5.21 -22.57 -3.23
N ARG A 124 5.98 -21.54 -2.92
CA ARG A 124 5.46 -20.23 -2.57
C ARG A 124 6.17 -19.13 -3.33
N GLY A 125 5.43 -18.12 -3.72
CA GLY A 125 5.97 -16.91 -4.34
C GLY A 125 5.53 -15.68 -3.57
N GLN A 126 6.44 -14.74 -3.40
CA GLN A 126 6.09 -13.42 -2.90
C GLN A 126 5.87 -12.49 -4.09
N TYR A 127 4.63 -12.00 -4.20
CA TYR A 127 4.26 -10.98 -5.16
C TYR A 127 4.15 -9.66 -4.43
N GLN A 128 4.46 -8.57 -5.10
CA GLN A 128 4.30 -7.23 -4.51
C GLN A 128 4.01 -6.18 -5.54
N ILE A 129 3.42 -5.08 -5.06
CA ILE A 129 3.11 -3.90 -5.85
C ILE A 129 3.51 -2.68 -5.02
N GLN A 130 4.13 -1.70 -5.66
CA GLN A 130 4.58 -0.49 -4.99
C GLN A 130 3.56 0.63 -5.18
N LEU A 131 3.26 1.32 -4.09
CA LEU A 131 2.26 2.38 -4.05
C LEU A 131 2.78 3.61 -3.33
N LYS A 132 2.10 4.73 -3.55
CA LYS A 132 2.42 6.00 -2.90
C LYS A 132 1.13 6.69 -2.49
N LEU A 133 1.07 7.14 -1.24
CA LEU A 133 0.04 8.03 -0.74
C LEU A 133 0.61 9.45 -0.67
N MET A 134 -0.05 10.39 -1.33
CA MET A 134 0.23 11.82 -1.17
C MET A 134 -0.81 12.41 -0.21
N TYR A 135 -0.34 13.21 0.73
CA TYR A 135 -1.21 13.83 1.71
C TYR A 135 -0.73 15.23 2.09
N PHE A 136 -1.69 16.06 2.50
CA PHE A 136 -1.45 17.42 2.95
C PHE A 136 -1.38 17.45 4.47
N SER A 137 -0.34 18.11 5.01
CA SER A 137 -0.16 18.28 6.45
C SER A 137 -0.29 19.77 6.79
N PRO A 138 -1.27 20.17 7.61
CA PRO A 138 -1.47 21.56 7.97
C PRO A 138 -0.36 22.09 8.87
N LYS A 139 -0.16 23.41 8.88
CA LYS A 139 0.96 24.06 9.54
C LYS A 139 1.03 23.82 11.06
N TRP A 140 -0.11 23.63 11.73
CA TRP A 140 -0.12 23.43 13.18
C TRP A 140 0.43 22.05 13.61
N TYR A 141 0.64 21.14 12.65
CA TYR A 141 1.31 19.86 12.89
C TYR A 141 2.73 19.82 12.37
N TYR A 142 3.27 20.96 11.92
CA TYR A 142 4.59 21.02 11.28
C TYR A 142 5.71 20.50 12.19
N ASN A 143 5.63 20.76 13.50
CA ASN A 143 6.64 20.38 14.48
C ASN A 143 6.35 19.05 15.18
N VAL A 144 5.29 18.36 14.81
CA VAL A 144 4.97 17.03 15.33
C VAL A 144 5.84 16.00 14.65
N SER A 145 6.03 14.83 15.27
CA SER A 145 6.78 13.72 14.67
C SER A 145 6.35 13.46 13.24
N ILE A 146 7.33 13.36 12.36
CA ILE A 146 7.09 13.10 10.94
C ILE A 146 6.73 11.63 10.79
N GLU A 147 5.53 11.36 10.26
CA GLU A 147 5.13 10.06 9.77
C GLU A 147 5.28 10.03 8.25
N GLY A 148 5.55 8.86 7.70
CA GLY A 148 5.73 8.69 6.27
C GLY A 148 7.00 7.94 5.97
N CYS A 149 7.49 8.08 4.80
CA CYS A 149 8.64 7.38 4.25
C CYS A 149 9.76 7.11 5.22
#